data_e67db1391075d0569f5091354d7c44df
#
_entry.id   e67db1391075d0569f5091354d7c44df
#
_cell.length_a   1.000
_cell.length_b   1.000
_cell.length_c   1.000
_cell.angle_alpha   90.00
_cell.angle_beta   90.00
_cell.angle_gamma   90.00
#
_symmetry.space_group_name_H-M   'P 1'
#
loop_
_entity.id
_entity.type
_entity.pdbx_description
1 polymer ?
#
loop_
_entity_poly.entity_id
_entity_poly.type
_entity_poly.pdbx_seq_one_letter_code
_entity_poly.pdbx_strand_id
1 'polypeptide(L)'
;MNRDVVISGGGPVGLMLACELRMAGVDVLVAERLPEPDQTIKAGSINLPTAEALYRRGMLPALQALMQEDFARMQEFLKGRGAPAGKPVPPVGHFAGIMVSSAGVHFDDPAFRDVGPAAGVVVVRQQAIEALLAERAAELGVEVRRGVEVTGFEADDDGVTVHLGDDEIRTGWLIGCDGGRSLVRKRAGFDFPGTDPAVTGRQALVELTGADNLRTGWNHTDHGIYVHGPVPGRILTVEFDGPPEDRDAPITARELEDSLRRVSGVDVRVTKVHTATRFTDNARQASTYRRGRVLLAGDAAHVHSPFGGQGLNLGIGDAVNLGWKLAATIRGRAPEGLLDSYTTERHPIGEWVLEWTRAQIALMRTDARAKALRHVVTDLLHTGDGATYLAKKLSGVLHRYPIEGEHDLTGRAAPDFAFADGTRLGEHLQDGKGLLLDLAESADLRETASGWADRVGVLTAKSEPALTGVLIRPDGHIAWATEDGGTAGLEAALRRWFGEPA
;
A
#
# COMPACT_ATOMS: atom_id res chain seq x y z
N MET A 1 -23.89 22.08 -2.44
CA MET A 1 -23.44 21.90 -1.04
C MET A 1 -21.93 22.03 -1.06
N ASN A 2 -21.35 22.80 -0.15
CA ASN A 2 -19.88 22.90 -0.04
C ASN A 2 -19.36 21.72 0.78
N ARG A 3 -18.29 21.09 0.30
CA ARG A 3 -17.54 20.05 1.00
C ARG A 3 -16.13 20.55 1.26
N ASP A 4 -15.46 20.01 2.27
CA ASP A 4 -14.04 20.30 2.45
C ASP A 4 -13.21 19.55 1.39
N VAL A 5 -13.53 18.27 1.17
CA VAL A 5 -12.81 17.38 0.25
C VAL A 5 -13.76 16.53 -0.58
N VAL A 6 -13.49 16.42 -1.87
CA VAL A 6 -14.03 15.36 -2.76
C VAL A 6 -12.90 14.41 -3.14
N ILE A 7 -13.13 13.11 -2.97
CA ILE A 7 -12.23 12.04 -3.40
C ILE A 7 -12.85 11.35 -4.61
N SER A 8 -12.14 11.33 -5.72
CA SER A 8 -12.50 10.58 -6.92
C SER A 8 -11.92 9.17 -6.84
N GLY A 9 -12.78 8.17 -6.62
CA GLY A 9 -12.43 6.76 -6.48
C GLY A 9 -12.62 6.21 -5.06
N GLY A 10 -13.51 5.22 -4.93
CA GLY A 10 -13.89 4.53 -3.68
C GLY A 10 -13.21 3.17 -3.51
N GLY A 11 -12.02 2.97 -4.10
CA GLY A 11 -11.16 1.82 -3.80
C GLY A 11 -10.44 1.96 -2.47
N PRO A 12 -9.57 1.00 -2.10
CA PRO A 12 -8.97 0.95 -0.75
C PRO A 12 -8.17 2.22 -0.40
N VAL A 13 -7.54 2.88 -1.37
CA VAL A 13 -6.77 4.11 -1.15
C VAL A 13 -7.69 5.29 -0.84
N GLY A 14 -8.74 5.48 -1.63
CA GLY A 14 -9.70 6.56 -1.41
C GLY A 14 -10.50 6.38 -0.11
N LEU A 15 -10.88 5.13 0.23
CA LEU A 15 -11.56 4.82 1.48
C LEU A 15 -10.64 5.04 2.69
N MET A 16 -9.36 4.62 2.63
CA MET A 16 -8.39 4.88 3.71
C MET A 16 -8.20 6.39 3.91
N LEU A 17 -8.01 7.14 2.82
CA LEU A 17 -7.86 8.60 2.89
C LEU A 17 -9.11 9.26 3.48
N ALA A 18 -10.30 8.80 3.09
CA ALA A 18 -11.56 9.31 3.63
C ALA A 18 -11.67 9.05 5.14
N CYS A 19 -11.25 7.88 5.61
CA CYS A 19 -11.20 7.56 7.05
C CYS A 19 -10.23 8.49 7.78
N GLU A 20 -9.01 8.70 7.29
CA GLU A 20 -8.01 9.59 7.89
C GLU A 20 -8.54 11.04 8.01
N LEU A 21 -9.12 11.56 6.94
CA LEU A 21 -9.68 12.91 6.92
C LEU A 21 -10.87 13.03 7.86
N ARG A 22 -11.77 12.04 7.86
CA ARG A 22 -12.97 12.08 8.70
C ARG A 22 -12.67 11.96 10.19
N MET A 23 -11.67 11.15 10.56
CA MET A 23 -11.16 11.09 11.94
C MET A 23 -10.65 12.43 12.42
N ALA A 24 -10.04 13.22 11.55
CA ALA A 24 -9.65 14.61 11.82
C ALA A 24 -10.83 15.60 11.71
N GLY A 25 -12.08 15.14 11.49
CA GLY A 25 -13.31 15.92 11.45
C GLY A 25 -13.49 16.73 10.15
N VAL A 26 -12.82 16.38 9.06
CA VAL A 26 -12.99 16.97 7.72
C VAL A 26 -14.25 16.43 7.07
N ASP A 27 -15.01 17.26 6.37
CA ASP A 27 -16.21 16.85 5.62
C ASP A 27 -15.82 16.30 4.24
N VAL A 28 -15.99 14.98 4.05
CA VAL A 28 -15.51 14.23 2.89
C VAL A 28 -16.65 13.60 2.12
N LEU A 29 -16.60 13.75 0.80
CA LEU A 29 -17.40 12.98 -0.14
C LEU A 29 -16.48 12.09 -1.00
N VAL A 30 -16.78 10.80 -1.06
CA VAL A 30 -16.15 9.85 -2.00
C VAL A 30 -17.10 9.60 -3.16
N ALA A 31 -16.66 9.88 -4.39
CA ALA A 31 -17.36 9.54 -5.62
C ALA A 31 -16.72 8.31 -6.26
N GLU A 32 -17.51 7.23 -6.42
CA GLU A 32 -17.06 5.96 -6.99
C GLU A 32 -17.93 5.58 -8.20
N ARG A 33 -17.29 5.44 -9.35
CA ARG A 33 -18.00 5.15 -10.63
C ARG A 33 -18.68 3.78 -10.67
N LEU A 34 -18.12 2.79 -9.95
CA LEU A 34 -18.69 1.45 -9.90
C LEU A 34 -19.86 1.42 -8.90
N PRO A 35 -21.02 0.85 -9.29
CA PRO A 35 -22.16 0.71 -8.38
C PRO A 35 -21.88 -0.26 -7.25
N GLU A 36 -21.02 -1.25 -7.49
CA GLU A 36 -20.61 -2.27 -6.52
C GLU A 36 -19.07 -2.40 -6.47
N PRO A 37 -18.50 -2.95 -5.38
CA PRO A 37 -17.07 -3.21 -5.28
C PRO A 37 -16.56 -4.12 -6.39
N ASP A 38 -15.37 -3.81 -6.92
CA ASP A 38 -14.73 -4.58 -7.99
C ASP A 38 -14.31 -5.99 -7.48
N GLN A 39 -14.85 -7.03 -8.11
CA GLN A 39 -14.58 -8.42 -7.77
C GLN A 39 -13.40 -9.03 -8.54
N THR A 40 -12.71 -8.25 -9.38
CA THR A 40 -11.53 -8.75 -10.10
C THR A 40 -10.39 -9.07 -9.13
N ILE A 41 -9.55 -10.07 -9.48
CA ILE A 41 -8.40 -10.41 -8.66
C ILE A 41 -7.40 -9.25 -8.69
N LYS A 42 -6.99 -8.80 -7.50
CA LYS A 42 -5.98 -7.78 -7.31
C LYS A 42 -4.93 -8.26 -6.30
N ALA A 43 -4.46 -7.39 -5.41
CA ALA A 43 -3.49 -7.76 -4.39
C ALA A 43 -4.02 -8.88 -3.47
N GLY A 44 -3.15 -9.82 -3.10
CA GLY A 44 -3.44 -10.93 -2.18
C GLY A 44 -2.61 -10.86 -0.90
N SER A 45 -1.86 -9.77 -0.70
CA SER A 45 -1.00 -9.59 0.48
C SER A 45 -0.82 -8.11 0.78
N ILE A 46 -0.53 -7.83 2.06
CA ILE A 46 -0.12 -6.52 2.55
C ILE A 46 1.28 -6.61 3.17
N ASN A 47 1.98 -5.48 3.23
CA ASN A 47 3.26 -5.37 3.90
C ASN A 47 3.10 -4.79 5.32
N LEU A 48 4.20 -4.76 6.09
CA LEU A 48 4.19 -4.28 7.47
C LEU A 48 3.68 -2.84 7.61
N PRO A 49 4.13 -1.84 6.82
CA PRO A 49 3.59 -0.47 6.93
C PRO A 49 2.08 -0.38 6.74
N THR A 50 1.51 -1.16 5.81
CA THR A 50 0.05 -1.23 5.62
C THR A 50 -0.65 -1.88 6.82
N ALA A 51 -0.14 -3.00 7.31
CA ALA A 51 -0.69 -3.69 8.46
C ALA A 51 -0.62 -2.82 9.74
N GLU A 52 0.48 -2.12 9.96
CA GLU A 52 0.64 -1.16 11.05
C GLU A 52 -0.28 0.05 10.93
N ALA A 53 -0.48 0.58 9.71
CA ALA A 53 -1.43 1.67 9.49
C ALA A 53 -2.85 1.27 9.92
N LEU A 54 -3.30 0.08 9.54
CA LEU A 54 -4.60 -0.45 9.93
C LEU A 54 -4.66 -0.76 11.44
N TYR A 55 -3.59 -1.30 12.02
CA TYR A 55 -3.48 -1.54 13.46
C TYR A 55 -3.60 -0.25 14.26
N ARG A 56 -2.86 0.78 13.87
CA ARG A 56 -2.89 2.12 14.50
C ARG A 56 -4.22 2.86 14.30
N ARG A 57 -5.18 2.25 13.62
CA ARG A 57 -6.57 2.73 13.46
C ARG A 57 -7.60 1.78 14.08
N GLY A 58 -7.12 0.85 14.93
CA GLY A 58 -7.99 -0.06 15.69
C GLY A 58 -8.52 -1.26 14.89
N MET A 59 -8.04 -1.48 13.67
CA MET A 59 -8.57 -2.53 12.78
C MET A 59 -7.83 -3.88 12.88
N LEU A 60 -6.85 -4.03 13.80
CA LEU A 60 -6.04 -5.26 13.89
C LEU A 60 -6.86 -6.53 14.12
N PRO A 61 -7.87 -6.56 15.04
CA PRO A 61 -8.65 -7.79 15.29
C PRO A 61 -9.40 -8.27 14.02
N ALA A 62 -10.03 -7.34 13.30
CA ALA A 62 -10.73 -7.65 12.06
C ALA A 62 -9.74 -8.12 10.96
N LEU A 63 -8.59 -7.47 10.86
CA LEU A 63 -7.54 -7.84 9.92
C LEU A 63 -6.99 -9.25 10.18
N GLN A 64 -6.78 -9.62 11.43
CA GLN A 64 -6.37 -10.97 11.83
C GLN A 64 -7.43 -12.03 11.49
N ALA A 65 -8.72 -11.72 11.70
CA ALA A 65 -9.81 -12.61 11.32
C ALA A 65 -9.85 -12.86 9.80
N LEU A 66 -9.74 -11.81 9.00
CA LEU A 66 -9.66 -11.90 7.52
C LEU A 66 -8.49 -12.75 7.05
N MET A 67 -7.31 -12.59 7.67
CA MET A 67 -6.14 -13.40 7.35
C MET A 67 -6.37 -14.88 7.66
N GLN A 68 -7.01 -15.21 8.81
CA GLN A 68 -7.32 -16.59 9.18
C GLN A 68 -8.27 -17.25 8.18
N GLU A 69 -9.29 -16.52 7.71
CA GLU A 69 -10.21 -17.00 6.68
C GLU A 69 -9.48 -17.29 5.34
N ASP A 70 -8.65 -16.36 4.87
CA ASP A 70 -7.92 -16.53 3.62
C ASP A 70 -6.89 -17.66 3.71
N PHE A 71 -6.26 -17.84 4.87
CA PHE A 71 -5.35 -18.96 5.13
C PHE A 71 -6.08 -20.29 5.15
N ALA A 72 -7.26 -20.38 5.76
CA ALA A 72 -8.07 -21.59 5.78
C ALA A 72 -8.49 -22.03 4.37
N ARG A 73 -8.93 -21.08 3.51
CA ARG A 73 -9.26 -21.35 2.09
C ARG A 73 -8.07 -21.88 1.30
N MET A 74 -6.89 -21.29 1.53
CA MET A 74 -5.66 -21.75 0.87
C MET A 74 -5.26 -23.15 1.31
N GLN A 75 -5.35 -23.46 2.61
CA GLN A 75 -5.06 -24.80 3.12
C GLN A 75 -6.00 -25.87 2.55
N GLU A 76 -7.29 -25.58 2.45
CA GLU A 76 -8.27 -26.49 1.88
C GLU A 76 -7.92 -26.85 0.41
N PHE A 77 -7.55 -25.86 -0.39
CA PHE A 77 -7.09 -26.07 -1.76
C PHE A 77 -5.86 -26.96 -1.86
N LEU A 78 -4.89 -26.77 -0.97
CA LEU A 78 -3.65 -27.55 -0.95
C LEU A 78 -3.86 -29.01 -0.51
N LYS A 79 -4.77 -29.27 0.42
CA LYS A 79 -5.11 -30.65 0.87
C LYS A 79 -5.63 -31.51 -0.26
N GLY A 80 -6.41 -30.96 -1.19
CA GLY A 80 -6.94 -31.66 -2.35
C GLY A 80 -5.92 -32.08 -3.40
N ARG A 81 -4.65 -31.64 -3.28
CA ARG A 81 -3.60 -31.81 -4.32
C ARG A 81 -2.33 -32.50 -3.84
N GLY A 82 -2.38 -33.26 -2.75
CA GLY A 82 -1.26 -34.10 -2.29
C GLY A 82 -0.05 -33.28 -1.83
N ALA A 83 -0.27 -32.18 -1.10
CA ALA A 83 0.82 -31.44 -0.48
C ALA A 83 1.66 -32.35 0.44
N PRO A 84 3.02 -32.22 0.46
CA PRO A 84 3.87 -33.07 1.28
C PRO A 84 3.48 -32.99 2.75
N ALA A 85 3.49 -34.14 3.44
CA ALA A 85 3.24 -34.25 4.87
C ALA A 85 4.37 -33.51 5.62
N GLY A 86 4.05 -32.37 6.21
CA GLY A 86 4.94 -31.52 7.01
C GLY A 86 4.32 -30.15 7.14
N LYS A 87 4.70 -29.38 8.19
CA LYS A 87 4.35 -27.95 8.22
C LYS A 87 5.18 -27.25 7.12
N PRO A 88 4.57 -26.77 6.02
CA PRO A 88 5.33 -26.08 4.99
C PRO A 88 5.94 -24.84 5.63
N VAL A 89 7.24 -24.65 5.43
CA VAL A 89 7.90 -23.37 5.79
C VAL A 89 7.31 -22.30 4.88
N PRO A 90 6.64 -21.27 5.43
CA PRO A 90 6.00 -20.27 4.61
C PRO A 90 7.04 -19.53 3.75
N PRO A 91 6.75 -19.21 2.49
CA PRO A 91 7.64 -18.37 1.71
C PRO A 91 7.63 -16.93 2.26
N VAL A 92 8.77 -16.26 2.19
CA VAL A 92 8.85 -14.80 2.39
C VAL A 92 8.05 -14.05 1.33
N GLY A 93 8.06 -14.61 0.12
CA GLY A 93 7.48 -14.05 -1.08
C GLY A 93 8.27 -14.48 -2.31
N HIS A 94 8.20 -13.70 -3.37
CA HIS A 94 8.96 -13.98 -4.59
C HIS A 94 9.58 -12.69 -5.17
N PHE A 95 10.64 -12.88 -5.93
CA PHE A 95 11.18 -11.88 -6.84
C PHE A 95 11.18 -12.46 -8.24
N ALA A 96 10.45 -11.87 -9.16
CA ALA A 96 10.31 -12.35 -10.53
C ALA A 96 9.85 -13.83 -10.63
N GLY A 97 9.00 -14.30 -9.70
CA GLY A 97 8.59 -15.71 -9.63
C GLY A 97 9.61 -16.66 -8.96
N ILE A 98 10.80 -16.19 -8.58
CA ILE A 98 11.75 -16.92 -7.74
C ILE A 98 11.22 -16.90 -6.31
N MET A 99 10.73 -18.05 -5.83
CA MET A 99 10.19 -18.21 -4.49
C MET A 99 11.33 -18.31 -3.48
N VAL A 100 11.25 -17.57 -2.39
CA VAL A 100 12.25 -17.56 -1.31
C VAL A 100 11.62 -18.06 -0.01
N SER A 101 12.26 -19.05 0.61
CA SER A 101 11.82 -19.63 1.89
C SER A 101 12.17 -18.73 3.07
N SER A 102 11.28 -18.64 4.06
CA SER A 102 11.57 -17.96 5.31
C SER A 102 12.62 -18.69 6.17
N ALA A 103 12.90 -19.96 5.90
CA ALA A 103 13.93 -20.71 6.63
C ALA A 103 15.35 -20.14 6.48
N GLY A 104 15.61 -19.44 5.36
CA GLY A 104 16.90 -18.78 5.12
C GLY A 104 17.03 -17.36 5.66
N VAL A 105 15.97 -16.80 6.22
CA VAL A 105 15.97 -15.39 6.66
C VAL A 105 16.56 -15.24 8.06
N HIS A 106 17.45 -14.29 8.22
CA HIS A 106 17.99 -13.88 9.53
C HIS A 106 16.99 -12.96 10.24
N PHE A 107 16.00 -13.51 10.93
CA PHE A 107 14.99 -12.73 11.66
C PHE A 107 15.56 -12.04 12.92
N ASP A 108 16.78 -12.31 13.30
CA ASP A 108 17.55 -11.59 14.33
C ASP A 108 18.18 -10.27 13.82
N ASP A 109 18.09 -10.02 12.51
CA ASP A 109 18.54 -8.73 11.92
C ASP A 109 17.82 -7.55 12.61
N PRO A 110 18.55 -6.47 12.96
CA PRO A 110 17.98 -5.32 13.64
C PRO A 110 16.76 -4.69 12.97
N ALA A 111 16.62 -4.83 11.65
CA ALA A 111 15.46 -4.29 10.91
C ALA A 111 14.13 -4.98 11.26
N PHE A 112 14.17 -6.19 11.83
CA PHE A 112 12.96 -6.94 12.24
C PHE A 112 12.69 -6.85 13.75
N ARG A 113 13.47 -6.06 14.49
CA ARG A 113 13.23 -5.85 15.93
C ARG A 113 12.04 -4.92 16.16
N ASP A 114 11.39 -5.12 17.29
CA ASP A 114 10.32 -4.26 17.79
C ASP A 114 9.15 -4.04 16.81
N VAL A 115 8.94 -5.01 15.91
CA VAL A 115 7.74 -5.07 15.07
C VAL A 115 6.57 -5.55 15.93
N GLY A 116 5.44 -4.88 15.84
CA GLY A 116 4.25 -5.17 16.64
C GLY A 116 3.46 -6.40 16.13
N PRO A 117 2.28 -6.65 16.71
CA PRO A 117 1.42 -7.78 16.37
C PRO A 117 0.92 -7.72 14.92
N ALA A 118 0.98 -6.56 14.29
CA ALA A 118 0.64 -6.39 12.86
C ALA A 118 1.62 -7.10 11.93
N ALA A 119 2.86 -7.37 12.35
CA ALA A 119 3.89 -8.03 11.53
C ALA A 119 3.51 -9.44 11.08
N GLY A 120 2.64 -10.12 11.83
CA GLY A 120 2.12 -11.45 11.48
C GLY A 120 1.05 -11.43 10.38
N VAL A 121 0.52 -10.27 10.01
CA VAL A 121 -0.57 -10.15 9.05
C VAL A 121 -0.01 -9.85 7.66
N VAL A 122 0.04 -10.86 6.81
CA VAL A 122 0.63 -10.75 5.47
C VAL A 122 -0.37 -11.11 4.36
N VAL A 123 -1.11 -12.21 4.52
CA VAL A 123 -2.00 -12.74 3.47
C VAL A 123 -3.43 -12.26 3.72
N VAL A 124 -3.82 -11.20 3.03
CA VAL A 124 -5.19 -10.66 3.04
C VAL A 124 -5.52 -10.15 1.64
N ARG A 125 -6.67 -10.56 1.09
CA ARG A 125 -7.10 -10.12 -0.23
C ARG A 125 -7.53 -8.65 -0.23
N GLN A 126 -7.24 -7.94 -1.31
CA GLN A 126 -7.61 -6.52 -1.46
C GLN A 126 -9.11 -6.29 -1.26
N GLN A 127 -9.97 -7.17 -1.77
CA GLN A 127 -11.43 -7.06 -1.60
C GLN A 127 -11.84 -7.08 -0.12
N ALA A 128 -11.14 -7.87 0.71
CA ALA A 128 -11.40 -7.92 2.15
C ALA A 128 -10.94 -6.63 2.85
N ILE A 129 -9.80 -6.07 2.45
CA ILE A 129 -9.34 -4.76 2.93
C ILE A 129 -10.31 -3.64 2.50
N GLU A 130 -10.78 -3.67 1.25
CA GLU A 130 -11.74 -2.68 0.75
C GLU A 130 -13.05 -2.74 1.52
N ALA A 131 -13.57 -3.94 1.82
CA ALA A 131 -14.77 -4.12 2.62
C ALA A 131 -14.58 -3.60 4.05
N LEU A 132 -13.46 -3.92 4.70
CA LEU A 132 -13.11 -3.43 6.04
C LEU A 132 -13.03 -1.90 6.08
N LEU A 133 -12.39 -1.28 5.09
CA LEU A 133 -12.29 0.18 5.00
C LEU A 133 -13.64 0.83 4.68
N ALA A 134 -14.50 0.19 3.87
CA ALA A 134 -15.85 0.69 3.60
C ALA A 134 -16.73 0.67 4.86
N GLU A 135 -16.65 -0.39 5.66
CA GLU A 135 -17.32 -0.48 6.96
C GLU A 135 -16.81 0.62 7.90
N ARG A 136 -15.49 0.79 8.01
CA ARG A 136 -14.90 1.85 8.83
C ARG A 136 -15.30 3.25 8.36
N ALA A 137 -15.35 3.50 7.08
CA ALA A 137 -15.81 4.78 6.50
C ALA A 137 -17.27 5.06 6.88
N ALA A 138 -18.13 4.03 6.83
CA ALA A 138 -19.54 4.15 7.24
C ALA A 138 -19.68 4.45 8.74
N GLU A 139 -18.92 3.78 9.61
CA GLU A 139 -18.87 4.06 11.06
C GLU A 139 -18.47 5.51 11.36
N LEU A 140 -17.51 6.04 10.60
CA LEU A 140 -17.05 7.43 10.73
C LEU A 140 -18.01 8.45 10.07
N GLY A 141 -19.07 7.99 9.41
CA GLY A 141 -20.04 8.85 8.72
C GLY A 141 -19.51 9.49 7.44
N VAL A 142 -18.61 8.80 6.70
CA VAL A 142 -18.18 9.23 5.37
C VAL A 142 -19.31 9.00 4.38
N GLU A 143 -19.63 10.03 3.57
CA GLU A 143 -20.55 9.87 2.44
C GLU A 143 -19.80 9.23 1.25
N VAL A 144 -20.21 8.02 0.85
CA VAL A 144 -19.69 7.32 -0.33
C VAL A 144 -20.82 7.19 -1.36
N ARG A 145 -20.70 7.87 -2.50
CA ARG A 145 -21.63 7.78 -3.62
C ARG A 145 -21.10 6.79 -4.64
N ARG A 146 -21.68 5.59 -4.68
CA ARG A 146 -21.39 4.59 -5.71
C ARG A 146 -22.28 4.79 -6.95
N GLY A 147 -21.76 4.38 -8.12
CA GLY A 147 -22.41 4.63 -9.42
C GLY A 147 -22.31 6.09 -9.87
N VAL A 148 -21.45 6.89 -9.23
CA VAL A 148 -21.25 8.32 -9.52
C VAL A 148 -19.82 8.57 -9.94
N GLU A 149 -19.61 9.01 -11.17
CA GLU A 149 -18.28 9.29 -11.74
C GLU A 149 -17.97 10.78 -11.70
N VAL A 150 -16.72 11.11 -11.35
CA VAL A 150 -16.17 12.45 -11.61
C VAL A 150 -15.91 12.57 -13.10
N THR A 151 -16.69 13.41 -13.78
CA THR A 151 -16.63 13.59 -15.25
C THR A 151 -15.75 14.78 -15.66
N GLY A 152 -15.50 15.71 -14.72
CA GLY A 152 -14.68 16.91 -14.93
C GLY A 152 -14.53 17.72 -13.65
N PHE A 153 -13.73 18.76 -13.73
CA PHE A 153 -13.60 19.77 -12.66
C PHE A 153 -12.92 21.03 -13.19
N GLU A 154 -13.15 22.15 -12.50
CA GLU A 154 -12.43 23.40 -12.61
C GLU A 154 -11.86 23.78 -11.24
N ALA A 155 -10.56 24.13 -11.21
CA ALA A 155 -9.87 24.55 -9.97
C ALA A 155 -9.48 26.02 -10.08
N ASP A 156 -9.67 26.77 -9.00
CA ASP A 156 -9.19 28.13 -8.78
C ASP A 156 -8.47 28.26 -7.44
N ASP A 157 -8.09 29.48 -7.04
CA ASP A 157 -7.34 29.72 -5.80
C ASP A 157 -8.17 29.39 -4.53
N ASP A 158 -9.50 29.47 -4.62
CA ASP A 158 -10.40 29.31 -3.47
C ASP A 158 -10.97 27.88 -3.34
N GLY A 159 -10.93 27.07 -4.40
CA GLY A 159 -11.48 25.70 -4.35
C GLY A 159 -11.52 25.01 -5.70
N VAL A 160 -12.35 23.96 -5.75
CA VAL A 160 -12.55 23.14 -6.95
C VAL A 160 -14.04 22.93 -7.16
N THR A 161 -14.55 23.21 -8.36
CA THR A 161 -15.89 22.78 -8.80
C THR A 161 -15.77 21.42 -9.46
N VAL A 162 -16.39 20.39 -8.89
CA VAL A 162 -16.32 19.00 -9.36
C VAL A 162 -17.63 18.60 -9.99
N HIS A 163 -17.58 18.08 -11.23
CA HIS A 163 -18.75 17.53 -11.95
C HIS A 163 -18.93 16.06 -11.63
N LEU A 164 -20.10 15.70 -11.12
CA LEU A 164 -20.50 14.35 -10.72
C LEU A 164 -21.69 13.90 -11.56
N GLY A 165 -21.45 13.42 -12.79
CA GLY A 165 -22.51 13.21 -13.77
C GLY A 165 -23.15 14.55 -14.16
N ASP A 166 -24.44 14.71 -13.86
CA ASP A 166 -25.21 15.95 -14.12
C ASP A 166 -25.15 16.95 -12.94
N ASP A 167 -24.60 16.55 -11.79
CA ASP A 167 -24.49 17.38 -10.60
C ASP A 167 -23.13 18.10 -10.52
N GLU A 168 -23.12 19.26 -9.84
CA GLU A 168 -21.89 20.00 -9.52
C GLU A 168 -21.75 20.19 -7.99
N ILE A 169 -20.51 20.00 -7.51
CA ILE A 169 -20.19 20.24 -6.10
C ILE A 169 -18.98 21.16 -5.99
N ARG A 170 -19.11 22.22 -5.23
CA ARG A 170 -17.97 23.05 -4.82
C ARG A 170 -17.28 22.44 -3.61
N THR A 171 -15.98 22.29 -3.68
CA THR A 171 -15.14 21.72 -2.61
C THR A 171 -13.86 22.52 -2.42
N GLY A 172 -13.26 22.41 -1.24
CA GLY A 172 -11.96 23.01 -0.97
C GLY A 172 -10.82 22.28 -1.69
N TRP A 173 -10.92 20.93 -1.83
CA TRP A 173 -9.87 20.09 -2.38
C TRP A 173 -10.45 18.93 -3.18
N LEU A 174 -9.76 18.53 -4.25
CA LEU A 174 -10.06 17.34 -5.04
C LEU A 174 -8.88 16.37 -4.99
N ILE A 175 -9.14 15.10 -4.61
CA ILE A 175 -8.12 14.07 -4.56
C ILE A 175 -8.44 12.98 -5.59
N GLY A 176 -7.51 12.75 -6.52
CA GLY A 176 -7.59 11.65 -7.49
C GLY A 176 -7.09 10.35 -6.86
N CYS A 177 -8.01 9.44 -6.54
CA CYS A 177 -7.78 8.03 -6.20
C CYS A 177 -8.41 7.12 -7.26
N ASP A 178 -8.58 7.62 -8.49
CA ASP A 178 -9.36 7.08 -9.60
C ASP A 178 -8.56 6.11 -10.50
N GLY A 179 -7.48 5.56 -9.96
CA GLY A 179 -6.73 4.47 -10.56
C GLY A 179 -5.79 4.89 -11.69
N GLY A 180 -5.14 3.91 -12.33
CA GLY A 180 -4.05 4.15 -13.30
C GLY A 180 -4.44 4.95 -14.54
N ARG A 181 -5.74 4.99 -14.86
CA ARG A 181 -6.29 5.80 -15.97
C ARG A 181 -6.80 7.17 -15.54
N SER A 182 -6.50 7.59 -14.34
CA SER A 182 -6.97 8.79 -13.66
C SER A 182 -7.38 9.92 -14.59
N LEU A 183 -8.65 10.33 -14.50
CA LEU A 183 -9.19 11.52 -15.13
C LEU A 183 -8.63 12.75 -14.42
N VAL A 184 -8.57 12.72 -13.09
CA VAL A 184 -8.08 13.83 -12.27
C VAL A 184 -6.64 14.19 -12.65
N ARG A 185 -5.74 13.19 -12.75
CA ARG A 185 -4.36 13.41 -13.19
C ARG A 185 -4.27 14.10 -14.55
N LYS A 186 -5.02 13.58 -15.54
CA LYS A 186 -4.98 14.08 -16.93
C LYS A 186 -5.55 15.48 -17.03
N ARG A 187 -6.67 15.76 -16.38
CA ARG A 187 -7.35 17.08 -16.45
C ARG A 187 -6.58 18.16 -15.70
N ALA A 188 -5.96 17.83 -14.57
CA ALA A 188 -5.08 18.75 -13.84
C ALA A 188 -3.73 18.98 -14.54
N GLY A 189 -3.43 18.23 -15.59
CA GLY A 189 -2.20 18.39 -16.37
C GLY A 189 -0.93 17.93 -15.63
N PHE A 190 -1.02 16.92 -14.77
CA PHE A 190 0.16 16.32 -14.15
C PHE A 190 1.02 15.61 -15.19
N ASP A 191 2.33 15.86 -15.19
CA ASP A 191 3.28 15.08 -15.95
C ASP A 191 3.36 13.66 -15.40
N PHE A 192 3.40 12.67 -16.31
CA PHE A 192 3.38 11.26 -15.93
C PHE A 192 4.44 10.46 -16.70
N PRO A 193 5.74 10.77 -16.46
CA PRO A 193 6.86 10.11 -17.13
C PRO A 193 6.99 8.65 -16.71
N GLY A 194 7.68 7.87 -17.53
CA GLY A 194 7.98 6.47 -17.25
C GLY A 194 8.22 5.64 -18.51
N THR A 195 8.00 4.34 -18.41
CA THR A 195 8.22 3.37 -19.49
C THR A 195 6.90 2.90 -20.09
N ASP A 196 6.88 2.77 -21.41
CA ASP A 196 5.78 2.19 -22.16
C ASP A 196 5.68 0.68 -21.92
N PRO A 197 4.47 0.10 -22.07
CA PRO A 197 4.29 -1.32 -21.84
C PRO A 197 4.91 -2.16 -22.97
N ALA A 198 5.54 -3.27 -22.58
CA ALA A 198 6.14 -4.26 -23.47
C ALA A 198 5.58 -5.67 -23.23
N VAL A 199 4.63 -5.81 -22.29
CA VAL A 199 4.12 -7.11 -21.82
C VAL A 199 2.59 -7.09 -21.81
N THR A 200 2.02 -8.24 -22.19
CA THR A 200 0.61 -8.53 -21.92
C THR A 200 0.50 -9.58 -20.83
N GLY A 201 -0.08 -9.19 -19.69
CA GLY A 201 -0.45 -10.10 -18.61
C GLY A 201 -1.96 -10.32 -18.55
N ARG A 202 -2.37 -11.54 -18.21
CA ARG A 202 -3.77 -11.91 -17.97
C ARG A 202 -3.87 -12.61 -16.63
N GLN A 203 -4.86 -12.28 -15.84
CA GLN A 203 -5.14 -12.94 -14.57
C GLN A 203 -6.63 -13.21 -14.48
N ALA A 204 -7.01 -14.43 -14.09
CA ALA A 204 -8.41 -14.83 -14.05
C ALA A 204 -8.68 -15.87 -12.94
N LEU A 205 -9.95 -15.95 -12.53
CA LEU A 205 -10.56 -17.10 -11.87
C LEU A 205 -11.42 -17.83 -12.87
N VAL A 206 -11.10 -19.11 -13.11
CA VAL A 206 -11.72 -19.92 -14.15
C VAL A 206 -11.98 -21.35 -13.65
N GLU A 207 -12.89 -22.03 -14.34
CA GLU A 207 -12.99 -23.49 -14.30
C GLU A 207 -12.23 -24.08 -15.49
N LEU A 208 -11.37 -25.07 -15.20
CA LEU A 208 -10.49 -25.69 -16.20
C LEU A 208 -10.77 -27.19 -16.31
N THR A 209 -10.63 -27.71 -17.53
CA THR A 209 -10.47 -29.15 -17.80
C THR A 209 -9.12 -29.39 -18.47
N GLY A 210 -8.54 -30.59 -18.32
CA GLY A 210 -7.21 -30.90 -18.85
C GLY A 210 -6.05 -30.27 -18.07
N ALA A 211 -6.31 -29.76 -16.84
CA ALA A 211 -5.34 -29.04 -16.04
C ALA A 211 -4.39 -29.92 -15.20
N ASP A 212 -4.50 -31.26 -15.29
CA ASP A 212 -3.73 -32.21 -14.47
C ASP A 212 -2.21 -32.09 -14.67
N ASN A 213 -1.79 -31.66 -15.85
CA ASN A 213 -0.39 -31.44 -16.19
C ASN A 213 0.11 -30.02 -15.95
N LEU A 214 -0.75 -29.09 -15.46
CA LEU A 214 -0.32 -27.76 -15.06
C LEU A 214 0.39 -27.82 -13.70
N ARG A 215 1.64 -27.38 -13.66
CA ARG A 215 2.39 -27.27 -12.41
C ARG A 215 1.81 -26.13 -11.57
N THR A 216 1.66 -26.35 -10.26
CA THR A 216 1.23 -25.31 -9.32
C THR A 216 2.34 -24.29 -9.08
N GLY A 217 1.96 -23.04 -8.82
CA GLY A 217 2.88 -21.93 -8.54
C GLY A 217 3.38 -21.24 -9.81
N TRP A 218 4.53 -20.57 -9.68
CA TRP A 218 5.18 -19.82 -10.74
C TRP A 218 5.97 -20.75 -11.68
N ASN A 219 5.70 -20.65 -12.95
CA ASN A 219 6.33 -21.49 -13.97
C ASN A 219 6.86 -20.64 -15.11
N HIS A 220 8.18 -20.63 -15.29
CA HIS A 220 8.86 -19.99 -16.40
C HIS A 220 9.03 -20.98 -17.54
N THR A 221 8.66 -20.59 -18.75
CA THR A 221 8.78 -21.38 -19.99
C THR A 221 9.53 -20.59 -21.06
N ASP A 222 9.77 -21.18 -22.22
CA ASP A 222 10.34 -20.47 -23.35
C ASP A 222 9.38 -19.49 -24.01
N HIS A 223 8.08 -19.58 -23.70
CA HIS A 223 7.02 -18.78 -24.30
C HIS A 223 6.45 -17.71 -23.36
N GLY A 224 6.90 -17.67 -22.10
CA GLY A 224 6.41 -16.73 -21.11
C GLY A 224 6.34 -17.32 -19.72
N ILE A 225 5.42 -16.81 -18.92
CA ILE A 225 5.22 -17.24 -17.52
C ILE A 225 3.76 -17.60 -17.33
N TYR A 226 3.50 -18.67 -16.59
CA TYR A 226 2.17 -18.91 -16.05
C TYR A 226 2.21 -19.20 -14.55
N VAL A 227 1.13 -18.86 -13.88
CA VAL A 227 0.85 -19.22 -12.48
C VAL A 227 -0.46 -19.99 -12.43
N HIS A 228 -0.46 -21.10 -11.71
CA HIS A 228 -1.64 -21.90 -11.44
C HIS A 228 -1.79 -22.12 -9.93
N GLY A 229 -2.93 -21.74 -9.35
CA GLY A 229 -3.11 -21.76 -7.89
C GLY A 229 -2.29 -20.69 -7.13
N PRO A 230 -2.14 -20.79 -5.76
CA PRO A 230 -2.83 -21.71 -4.84
C PRO A 230 -4.30 -21.37 -4.59
N VAL A 231 -4.81 -20.25 -5.11
CA VAL A 231 -6.25 -19.95 -5.06
C VAL A 231 -6.97 -20.84 -6.07
N PRO A 232 -8.09 -21.52 -5.69
CA PRO A 232 -8.84 -22.38 -6.61
C PRO A 232 -9.21 -21.64 -7.90
N GLY A 233 -8.92 -22.26 -9.05
CA GLY A 233 -9.24 -21.68 -10.37
C GLY A 233 -8.40 -20.48 -10.80
N ARG A 234 -7.45 -20.02 -9.98
CA ARG A 234 -6.59 -18.89 -10.35
C ARG A 234 -5.58 -19.32 -11.40
N ILE A 235 -5.57 -18.57 -12.50
CA ILE A 235 -4.53 -18.59 -13.52
C ILE A 235 -3.99 -17.17 -13.73
N LEU A 236 -2.70 -17.10 -14.07
CA LEU A 236 -2.05 -15.90 -14.59
C LEU A 236 -1.14 -16.31 -15.74
N THR A 237 -1.12 -15.52 -16.81
CA THR A 237 -0.15 -15.66 -17.90
C THR A 237 0.53 -14.35 -18.17
N VAL A 238 1.79 -14.38 -18.61
CA VAL A 238 2.58 -13.24 -19.04
C VAL A 238 3.28 -13.58 -20.35
N GLU A 239 3.01 -12.79 -21.35
CA GLU A 239 3.60 -12.90 -22.71
C GLU A 239 4.41 -11.63 -23.00
N PHE A 240 5.55 -11.79 -23.68
CA PHE A 240 6.54 -10.73 -23.95
C PHE A 240 6.52 -10.29 -25.42
N ASP A 241 5.35 -10.32 -26.03
CA ASP A 241 5.09 -10.01 -27.45
C ASP A 241 4.53 -8.59 -27.66
N GLY A 242 4.53 -7.77 -26.61
CA GLY A 242 4.03 -6.40 -26.64
C GLY A 242 2.76 -6.20 -25.80
N PRO A 243 2.26 -4.96 -25.75
CA PRO A 243 0.98 -4.66 -25.10
C PRO A 243 -0.19 -5.22 -25.93
N PRO A 244 -1.37 -5.42 -25.30
CA PRO A 244 -2.56 -5.86 -26.00
C PRO A 244 -3.00 -4.78 -27.02
N GLU A 245 -3.45 -5.20 -28.21
CA GLU A 245 -3.96 -4.29 -29.27
C GLU A 245 -5.14 -3.45 -28.77
N ASP A 246 -6.12 -4.10 -28.14
CA ASP A 246 -7.23 -3.46 -27.44
C ASP A 246 -7.24 -3.86 -25.97
N ARG A 247 -6.85 -2.91 -25.14
CA ARG A 247 -6.78 -3.13 -23.68
C ARG A 247 -8.17 -3.16 -23.04
N ASP A 248 -9.17 -2.60 -23.68
CA ASP A 248 -10.51 -2.42 -23.15
C ASP A 248 -11.50 -3.49 -23.63
N ALA A 249 -11.12 -4.27 -24.64
CA ALA A 249 -11.94 -5.38 -25.11
C ALA A 249 -12.23 -6.38 -23.97
N PRO A 250 -13.45 -6.93 -23.89
CA PRO A 250 -13.77 -7.99 -22.93
C PRO A 250 -12.82 -9.18 -23.07
N ILE A 251 -12.37 -9.73 -21.95
CA ILE A 251 -11.53 -10.93 -21.95
C ILE A 251 -12.42 -12.14 -22.12
N THR A 252 -12.14 -12.94 -23.15
CA THR A 252 -12.91 -14.14 -23.45
C THR A 252 -12.26 -15.41 -22.87
N ALA A 253 -13.06 -16.45 -22.65
CA ALA A 253 -12.56 -17.78 -22.27
C ALA A 253 -11.53 -18.29 -23.27
N ARG A 254 -11.77 -18.07 -24.58
CA ARG A 254 -10.84 -18.47 -25.65
C ARG A 254 -9.49 -17.76 -25.55
N GLU A 255 -9.49 -16.45 -25.30
CA GLU A 255 -8.24 -15.70 -25.11
C GLU A 255 -7.39 -16.26 -23.96
N LEU A 256 -8.04 -16.54 -22.81
CA LEU A 256 -7.36 -17.14 -21.64
C LEU A 256 -6.85 -18.53 -21.94
N GLU A 257 -7.64 -19.35 -22.61
CA GLU A 257 -7.28 -20.72 -23.05
C GLU A 257 -6.09 -20.69 -24.01
N ASP A 258 -6.15 -19.88 -25.07
CA ASP A 258 -5.10 -19.75 -26.08
C ASP A 258 -3.78 -19.25 -25.47
N SER A 259 -3.85 -18.25 -24.57
CA SER A 259 -2.68 -17.74 -23.84
C SER A 259 -2.07 -18.81 -22.93
N LEU A 260 -2.90 -19.50 -22.12
CA LEU A 260 -2.42 -20.53 -21.20
C LEU A 260 -1.81 -21.73 -21.95
N ARG A 261 -2.40 -22.14 -23.07
CA ARG A 261 -1.83 -23.19 -23.94
C ARG A 261 -0.49 -22.78 -24.54
N ARG A 262 -0.40 -21.56 -25.10
CA ARG A 262 0.89 -21.07 -25.67
C ARG A 262 2.00 -21.05 -24.63
N VAL A 263 1.70 -20.52 -23.44
CA VAL A 263 2.71 -20.33 -22.41
C VAL A 263 3.07 -21.64 -21.69
N SER A 264 2.08 -22.49 -21.39
CA SER A 264 2.33 -23.74 -20.62
C SER A 264 2.70 -24.94 -21.48
N GLY A 265 2.30 -24.93 -22.74
CA GLY A 265 2.38 -26.11 -23.62
C GLY A 265 1.38 -27.23 -23.27
N VAL A 266 0.44 -26.98 -22.34
CA VAL A 266 -0.56 -27.97 -21.88
C VAL A 266 -1.90 -27.73 -22.57
N ASP A 267 -2.51 -28.81 -23.07
CA ASP A 267 -3.83 -28.75 -23.69
C ASP A 267 -4.94 -28.65 -22.62
N VAL A 268 -5.24 -27.42 -22.24
CA VAL A 268 -6.28 -27.07 -21.27
C VAL A 268 -7.50 -26.49 -21.97
N ARG A 269 -8.66 -26.56 -21.34
CA ARG A 269 -9.86 -25.86 -21.77
C ARG A 269 -10.43 -25.01 -20.63
N VAL A 270 -10.73 -23.74 -20.93
CA VAL A 270 -11.46 -22.83 -20.03
C VAL A 270 -12.96 -23.04 -20.24
N THR A 271 -13.64 -23.66 -19.28
CA THR A 271 -15.08 -23.97 -19.37
C THR A 271 -15.95 -22.84 -18.82
N LYS A 272 -15.41 -22.06 -17.87
CA LYS A 272 -16.11 -20.88 -17.31
C LYS A 272 -15.10 -19.83 -16.84
N VAL A 273 -15.45 -18.57 -17.04
CA VAL A 273 -14.70 -17.42 -16.49
C VAL A 273 -15.55 -16.78 -15.40
N HIS A 274 -15.05 -16.74 -14.17
CA HIS A 274 -15.70 -16.05 -13.07
C HIS A 274 -15.32 -14.57 -13.06
N THR A 275 -14.03 -14.29 -13.20
CA THR A 275 -13.48 -12.94 -13.34
C THR A 275 -12.16 -12.97 -14.08
N ALA A 276 -11.86 -11.91 -14.82
CA ALA A 276 -10.61 -11.78 -15.56
C ALA A 276 -10.18 -10.32 -15.69
N THR A 277 -8.88 -10.08 -15.74
CA THR A 277 -8.27 -8.77 -15.96
C THR A 277 -7.03 -8.88 -16.82
N ARG A 278 -6.79 -7.87 -17.70
CA ARG A 278 -5.51 -7.67 -18.38
C ARG A 278 -4.69 -6.62 -17.63
N PHE A 279 -3.40 -6.81 -17.59
CA PHE A 279 -2.44 -5.84 -17.09
C PHE A 279 -1.24 -5.74 -18.04
N THR A 280 -0.49 -4.68 -17.88
CA THR A 280 0.75 -4.43 -18.60
C THR A 280 1.85 -4.08 -17.61
N ASP A 281 3.09 -3.98 -18.09
CA ASP A 281 4.27 -3.62 -17.30
C ASP A 281 4.62 -2.14 -17.36
N ASN A 282 3.72 -1.28 -17.86
CA ASN A 282 3.97 0.16 -17.82
C ASN A 282 4.30 0.60 -16.39
N ALA A 283 5.39 1.36 -16.25
CA ALA A 283 5.83 1.89 -14.98
C ALA A 283 5.99 3.40 -15.12
N ARG A 284 5.02 4.16 -14.57
CA ARG A 284 4.93 5.62 -14.68
C ARG A 284 4.58 6.23 -13.33
N GLN A 285 5.10 7.43 -13.07
CA GLN A 285 4.85 8.16 -11.85
C GLN A 285 4.67 9.64 -12.15
N ALA A 286 3.71 10.29 -11.47
CA ALA A 286 3.54 11.72 -11.56
C ALA A 286 4.76 12.45 -10.96
N SER A 287 5.28 13.47 -11.67
CA SER A 287 6.45 14.23 -11.23
C SER A 287 6.22 14.97 -9.90
N THR A 288 4.97 15.29 -9.58
CA THR A 288 4.51 15.79 -8.29
C THR A 288 3.15 15.19 -7.98
N TYR A 289 2.80 15.09 -6.70
CA TYR A 289 1.50 14.57 -6.28
C TYR A 289 0.50 15.68 -5.94
N ARG A 290 0.91 16.95 -6.09
CA ARG A 290 0.08 18.13 -5.83
C ARG A 290 0.20 19.15 -6.94
N ARG A 291 -0.94 19.72 -7.35
CA ARG A 291 -1.07 20.93 -8.17
C ARG A 291 -2.18 21.81 -7.59
N GLY A 292 -1.80 22.87 -6.90
CA GLY A 292 -2.76 23.74 -6.23
C GLY A 292 -3.59 22.97 -5.21
N ARG A 293 -4.92 22.91 -5.46
CA ARG A 293 -5.92 22.21 -4.64
C ARG A 293 -6.28 20.80 -5.14
N VAL A 294 -5.56 20.31 -6.15
CA VAL A 294 -5.72 18.96 -6.68
C VAL A 294 -4.54 18.09 -6.29
N LEU A 295 -4.81 16.91 -5.68
CA LEU A 295 -3.79 15.94 -5.29
C LEU A 295 -4.08 14.57 -5.89
N LEU A 296 -3.06 13.72 -5.93
CA LEU A 296 -3.14 12.34 -6.42
C LEU A 296 -2.66 11.37 -5.35
N ALA A 297 -3.29 10.19 -5.26
CA ALA A 297 -2.85 9.11 -4.40
C ALA A 297 -3.09 7.74 -5.08
N GLY A 298 -2.26 6.75 -4.74
CA GLY A 298 -2.32 5.40 -5.29
C GLY A 298 -2.04 5.37 -6.80
N ASP A 299 -2.72 4.49 -7.52
CA ASP A 299 -2.51 4.29 -8.96
C ASP A 299 -2.76 5.56 -9.81
N ALA A 300 -3.47 6.56 -9.28
CA ALA A 300 -3.59 7.87 -9.93
C ALA A 300 -2.24 8.62 -9.97
N ALA A 301 -1.40 8.45 -8.95
CA ALA A 301 -0.08 9.05 -8.86
C ALA A 301 1.03 8.18 -9.46
N HIS A 302 0.90 6.85 -9.44
CA HIS A 302 1.91 5.90 -9.91
C HIS A 302 1.29 4.59 -10.36
N VAL A 303 1.75 4.07 -11.48
CA VAL A 303 1.35 2.76 -12.02
C VAL A 303 2.58 1.91 -12.27
N HIS A 304 2.45 0.62 -12.04
CA HIS A 304 3.50 -0.37 -12.29
C HIS A 304 2.89 -1.75 -12.47
N SER A 305 3.71 -2.73 -12.88
CA SER A 305 3.26 -4.12 -12.99
C SER A 305 2.87 -4.69 -11.60
N PRO A 306 1.93 -5.65 -11.53
CA PRO A 306 1.44 -6.17 -10.26
C PRO A 306 2.44 -7.06 -9.52
N PHE A 307 3.63 -7.29 -10.09
CA PHE A 307 4.62 -8.22 -9.51
C PHE A 307 5.26 -7.67 -8.24
N GLY A 308 5.25 -8.53 -7.20
CA GLY A 308 5.74 -8.18 -5.87
C GLY A 308 4.69 -7.52 -4.97
N GLY A 309 3.44 -7.36 -5.42
CA GLY A 309 2.30 -6.95 -4.57
C GLY A 309 2.43 -5.58 -3.93
N GLN A 310 3.11 -4.61 -4.57
CA GLN A 310 3.42 -3.33 -3.96
C GLN A 310 2.33 -2.25 -4.11
N GLY A 311 1.46 -2.32 -5.13
CA GLY A 311 0.56 -1.21 -5.48
C GLY A 311 -0.43 -0.82 -4.38
N LEU A 312 -1.13 -1.79 -3.79
CA LEU A 312 -2.02 -1.55 -2.66
C LEU A 312 -1.28 -0.91 -1.49
N ASN A 313 -0.12 -1.46 -1.15
CA ASN A 313 0.71 -1.03 -0.02
C ASN A 313 1.24 0.40 -0.21
N LEU A 314 1.68 0.72 -1.43
CA LEU A 314 2.13 2.06 -1.79
C LEU A 314 0.98 3.07 -1.66
N GLY A 315 -0.20 2.75 -2.19
CA GLY A 315 -1.37 3.62 -2.14
C GLY A 315 -1.93 3.83 -0.72
N ILE A 316 -1.96 2.81 0.13
CA ILE A 316 -2.35 2.97 1.55
C ILE A 316 -1.36 3.89 2.27
N GLY A 317 -0.05 3.73 2.02
CA GLY A 317 0.96 4.64 2.55
C GLY A 317 0.77 6.09 2.09
N ASP A 318 0.32 6.31 0.83
CA ASP A 318 -0.03 7.66 0.35
C ASP A 318 -1.21 8.24 1.13
N ALA A 319 -2.28 7.46 1.31
CA ALA A 319 -3.48 7.88 2.02
C ALA A 319 -3.19 8.29 3.48
N VAL A 320 -2.42 7.47 4.19
CA VAL A 320 -2.05 7.72 5.59
C VAL A 320 -1.12 8.94 5.72
N ASN A 321 -0.16 9.10 4.82
CA ASN A 321 0.75 10.25 4.83
C ASN A 321 0.03 11.55 4.47
N LEU A 322 -0.87 11.52 3.48
CA LEU A 322 -1.62 12.69 3.02
C LEU A 322 -2.69 13.12 4.00
N GLY A 323 -3.42 12.16 4.58
CA GLY A 323 -4.67 12.43 5.31
C GLY A 323 -4.51 13.46 6.42
N TRP A 324 -3.57 13.26 7.34
CA TRP A 324 -3.35 14.20 8.45
C TRP A 324 -2.77 15.54 8.00
N LYS A 325 -1.92 15.57 6.97
CA LYS A 325 -1.33 16.80 6.43
C LYS A 325 -2.39 17.69 5.77
N LEU A 326 -3.27 17.07 4.98
CA LEU A 326 -4.38 17.77 4.35
C LEU A 326 -5.39 18.24 5.40
N ALA A 327 -5.71 17.44 6.40
CA ALA A 327 -6.58 17.83 7.50
C ALA A 327 -6.00 19.02 8.28
N ALA A 328 -4.72 19.03 8.61
CA ALA A 328 -4.04 20.16 9.24
C ALA A 328 -4.11 21.44 8.37
N THR A 329 -3.96 21.28 7.04
CA THR A 329 -4.05 22.38 6.08
C THR A 329 -5.47 22.97 6.04
N ILE A 330 -6.50 22.14 5.95
CA ILE A 330 -7.91 22.56 5.92
C ILE A 330 -8.29 23.30 7.21
N ARG A 331 -7.73 22.88 8.34
CA ARG A 331 -7.97 23.49 9.65
C ARG A 331 -7.13 24.75 9.93
N GLY A 332 -6.29 25.17 8.99
CA GLY A 332 -5.43 26.34 9.14
C GLY A 332 -4.33 26.18 10.18
N ARG A 333 -3.92 24.93 10.48
CA ARG A 333 -2.90 24.58 11.47
C ARG A 333 -1.59 24.08 10.85
N ALA A 334 -1.58 23.86 9.54
CA ALA A 334 -0.41 23.36 8.84
C ALA A 334 0.69 24.42 8.82
N PRO A 335 1.92 24.10 9.23
CA PRO A 335 3.06 24.94 8.95
C PRO A 335 3.33 25.01 7.45
N GLU A 336 4.05 26.05 7.03
CA GLU A 336 4.45 26.20 5.64
C GLU A 336 5.19 24.95 5.14
N GLY A 337 4.87 24.48 3.92
CA GLY A 337 5.49 23.32 3.31
C GLY A 337 5.00 21.96 3.83
N LEU A 338 4.15 21.89 4.87
CA LEU A 338 3.67 20.59 5.39
C LEU A 338 3.00 19.75 4.30
N LEU A 339 2.07 20.34 3.53
CA LEU A 339 1.36 19.59 2.49
C LEU A 339 2.27 19.23 1.30
N ASP A 340 3.28 20.03 1.00
CA ASP A 340 4.25 19.75 -0.06
C ASP A 340 5.20 18.60 0.32
N SER A 341 5.41 18.37 1.62
CA SER A 341 6.16 17.21 2.11
C SER A 341 5.51 15.87 1.73
N TYR A 342 4.24 15.86 1.35
CA TYR A 342 3.58 14.65 0.82
C TYR A 342 4.31 14.13 -0.42
N THR A 343 4.57 14.98 -1.41
CA THR A 343 5.36 14.57 -2.58
C THR A 343 6.78 14.18 -2.19
N THR A 344 7.46 14.99 -1.38
CA THR A 344 8.86 14.76 -0.99
C THR A 344 9.05 13.42 -0.26
N GLU A 345 8.10 13.01 0.56
CA GLU A 345 8.18 11.78 1.34
C GLU A 345 7.71 10.54 0.55
N ARG A 346 6.69 10.68 -0.31
CA ARG A 346 6.08 9.53 -0.98
C ARG A 346 6.66 9.22 -2.35
N HIS A 347 7.10 10.26 -3.09
CA HIS A 347 7.66 10.09 -4.42
C HIS A 347 8.88 9.15 -4.45
N PRO A 348 9.88 9.25 -3.55
CA PRO A 348 11.03 8.32 -3.56
C PRO A 348 10.65 6.86 -3.32
N ILE A 349 9.61 6.61 -2.51
CA ILE A 349 9.12 5.24 -2.28
C ILE A 349 8.42 4.70 -3.54
N GLY A 350 7.63 5.54 -4.22
CA GLY A 350 7.04 5.21 -5.51
C GLY A 350 8.09 4.89 -6.57
N GLU A 351 9.11 5.73 -6.70
CA GLU A 351 10.24 5.53 -7.62
C GLU A 351 10.94 4.18 -7.38
N TRP A 352 11.24 3.87 -6.11
CA TRP A 352 11.80 2.58 -5.74
C TRP A 352 10.89 1.41 -6.16
N VAL A 353 9.56 1.50 -5.96
CA VAL A 353 8.61 0.45 -6.39
C VAL A 353 8.62 0.28 -7.92
N LEU A 354 8.69 1.37 -8.67
CA LEU A 354 8.77 1.31 -10.12
C LEU A 354 10.05 0.60 -10.59
N GLU A 355 11.19 0.94 -9.99
CA GLU A 355 12.48 0.26 -10.30
C GLU A 355 12.44 -1.22 -9.92
N TRP A 356 11.89 -1.54 -8.75
CA TRP A 356 11.74 -2.91 -8.27
C TRP A 356 10.90 -3.77 -9.22
N THR A 357 9.82 -3.21 -9.75
CA THR A 357 8.95 -3.94 -10.69
C THR A 357 9.57 -4.05 -12.08
N ARG A 358 10.29 -3.02 -12.56
CA ARG A 358 11.08 -3.09 -13.81
C ARG A 358 12.14 -4.18 -13.75
N ALA A 359 12.87 -4.29 -12.63
CA ALA A 359 13.87 -5.33 -12.43
C ALA A 359 13.26 -6.73 -12.49
N GLN A 360 12.07 -6.92 -11.90
CA GLN A 360 11.36 -8.20 -11.98
C GLN A 360 10.97 -8.54 -13.43
N ILE A 361 10.43 -7.59 -14.18
CA ILE A 361 10.08 -7.80 -15.60
C ILE A 361 11.32 -8.17 -16.42
N ALA A 362 12.46 -7.51 -16.19
CA ALA A 362 13.70 -7.82 -16.88
C ALA A 362 14.16 -9.27 -16.66
N LEU A 363 14.03 -9.80 -15.43
CA LEU A 363 14.34 -11.19 -15.09
C LEU A 363 13.31 -12.19 -15.61
N MET A 364 12.07 -11.75 -15.82
CA MET A 364 10.99 -12.62 -16.32
C MET A 364 11.09 -12.90 -17.82
N ARG A 365 11.85 -12.12 -18.59
CA ARG A 365 12.00 -12.28 -20.04
C ARG A 365 12.52 -13.68 -20.42
N THR A 366 12.17 -14.11 -21.64
CA THR A 366 12.44 -15.48 -22.12
C THR A 366 13.76 -15.60 -22.91
N ASP A 367 14.45 -14.48 -23.18
CA ASP A 367 15.71 -14.50 -23.91
C ASP A 367 16.87 -15.11 -23.09
N ALA A 368 17.92 -15.54 -23.78
CA ALA A 368 19.04 -16.28 -23.18
C ALA A 368 19.78 -15.48 -22.09
N ARG A 369 19.87 -14.13 -22.20
CA ARG A 369 20.55 -13.28 -21.22
C ARG A 369 19.73 -13.17 -19.94
N ALA A 370 18.42 -12.96 -20.06
CA ALA A 370 17.52 -12.92 -18.92
C ALA A 370 17.49 -14.27 -18.18
N LYS A 371 17.49 -15.39 -18.91
CA LYS A 371 17.58 -16.73 -18.30
C LYS A 371 18.89 -16.94 -17.52
N ALA A 372 20.03 -16.56 -18.11
CA ALA A 372 21.33 -16.66 -17.44
C ALA A 372 21.38 -15.77 -16.18
N LEU A 373 20.91 -14.51 -16.27
CA LEU A 373 20.84 -13.60 -15.12
C LEU A 373 19.92 -14.15 -14.03
N ARG A 374 18.78 -14.74 -14.40
CA ARG A 374 17.84 -15.33 -13.45
C ARG A 374 18.48 -16.47 -12.65
N HIS A 375 19.32 -17.33 -13.27
CA HIS A 375 20.04 -18.38 -12.54
C HIS A 375 20.94 -17.77 -11.46
N VAL A 376 21.75 -16.76 -11.80
CA VAL A 376 22.62 -16.08 -10.84
C VAL A 376 21.81 -15.43 -9.71
N VAL A 377 20.73 -14.72 -10.03
CA VAL A 377 19.85 -14.09 -9.04
C VAL A 377 19.17 -15.15 -8.16
N THR A 378 18.78 -16.30 -8.74
CA THR A 378 18.22 -17.41 -7.96
C THR A 378 19.20 -17.92 -6.93
N ASP A 379 20.47 -18.15 -7.31
CA ASP A 379 21.51 -18.61 -6.39
C ASP A 379 21.75 -17.58 -5.27
N LEU A 380 21.81 -16.28 -5.61
CA LEU A 380 21.96 -15.19 -4.63
C LEU A 380 20.79 -15.11 -3.64
N LEU A 381 19.54 -15.19 -4.13
CA LEU A 381 18.34 -15.10 -3.30
C LEU A 381 18.13 -16.31 -2.37
N HIS A 382 18.76 -17.45 -2.69
CA HIS A 382 18.73 -18.65 -1.83
C HIS A 382 19.84 -18.67 -0.79
N THR A 383 20.74 -17.68 -0.74
CA THR A 383 21.64 -17.47 0.40
C THR A 383 20.88 -16.85 1.56
N GLY A 384 21.40 -16.98 2.80
CA GLY A 384 20.81 -16.33 3.99
C GLY A 384 20.70 -14.82 3.85
N ASP A 385 21.77 -14.18 3.37
CA ASP A 385 21.81 -12.72 3.17
C ASP A 385 20.85 -12.28 2.06
N GLY A 386 20.77 -13.04 0.95
CA GLY A 386 19.84 -12.76 -0.15
C GLY A 386 18.38 -12.89 0.26
N ALA A 387 18.05 -13.97 1.00
CA ALA A 387 16.72 -14.17 1.56
C ALA A 387 16.33 -13.04 2.53
N THR A 388 17.25 -12.63 3.42
CA THR A 388 17.06 -11.54 4.37
C THR A 388 16.89 -10.19 3.67
N TYR A 389 17.71 -9.92 2.65
CA TYR A 389 17.56 -8.71 1.82
C TYR A 389 16.16 -8.66 1.17
N LEU A 390 15.72 -9.76 0.55
CA LEU A 390 14.39 -9.84 -0.07
C LEU A 390 13.29 -9.64 0.97
N ALA A 391 13.38 -10.28 2.14
CA ALA A 391 12.43 -10.14 3.23
C ALA A 391 12.29 -8.69 3.67
N LYS A 392 13.41 -7.99 3.91
CA LYS A 392 13.43 -6.56 4.28
C LYS A 392 12.79 -5.67 3.21
N LYS A 393 13.03 -5.95 1.93
CA LYS A 393 12.45 -5.18 0.83
C LYS A 393 10.94 -5.41 0.68
N LEU A 394 10.49 -6.65 0.72
CA LEU A 394 9.07 -7.00 0.56
C LEU A 394 8.23 -6.58 1.77
N SER A 395 8.77 -6.74 2.97
CA SER A 395 8.07 -6.34 4.19
C SER A 395 7.89 -4.83 4.36
N GLY A 396 8.74 -4.02 3.70
CA GLY A 396 8.70 -2.56 3.84
C GLY A 396 9.34 -2.02 5.13
N VAL A 397 9.99 -2.86 5.96
CA VAL A 397 10.66 -2.42 7.22
C VAL A 397 11.75 -1.39 7.00
N LEU A 398 12.27 -1.28 5.77
CA LEU A 398 13.31 -0.30 5.40
C LEU A 398 12.74 1.03 4.93
N HIS A 399 11.42 1.22 4.90
CA HIS A 399 10.85 2.50 4.50
C HIS A 399 11.25 3.58 5.49
N ARG A 400 11.74 4.69 4.96
CA ARG A 400 12.15 5.86 5.73
C ARG A 400 11.80 7.11 4.94
N TYR A 401 11.23 8.11 5.62
CA TYR A 401 11.02 9.42 5.04
C TYR A 401 12.28 10.30 5.20
N PRO A 402 12.55 11.21 4.26
CA PRO A 402 13.69 12.13 4.33
C PRO A 402 13.39 13.26 5.33
N ILE A 403 13.21 12.90 6.60
CA ILE A 403 13.00 13.83 7.70
C ILE A 403 14.36 14.14 8.30
N GLU A 404 14.71 15.42 8.34
CA GLU A 404 15.93 15.89 9.00
C GLU A 404 15.80 15.76 10.52
N GLY A 405 16.84 15.27 11.16
CA GLY A 405 16.95 15.12 12.61
C GLY A 405 18.29 14.47 12.99
N GLU A 406 18.71 14.68 14.21
CA GLU A 406 20.01 14.20 14.70
C GLU A 406 19.99 12.69 15.06
N HIS A 407 18.81 12.16 15.41
CA HIS A 407 18.66 10.78 15.84
C HIS A 407 18.42 9.83 14.66
N ASP A 408 19.06 8.67 14.64
CA ASP A 408 18.98 7.67 13.55
C ASP A 408 17.57 7.12 13.29
N LEU A 409 16.69 7.18 14.26
CA LEU A 409 15.29 6.75 14.11
C LEU A 409 14.41 7.79 13.41
N THR A 410 14.86 9.05 13.30
CA THR A 410 14.08 10.10 12.63
C THR A 410 13.72 9.72 11.20
N GLY A 411 12.46 9.83 10.84
CA GLY A 411 11.93 9.44 9.53
C GLY A 411 11.60 7.96 9.37
N ARG A 412 11.91 7.10 10.35
CA ARG A 412 11.49 5.69 10.36
C ARG A 412 10.11 5.54 10.99
N ALA A 413 9.42 4.45 10.66
CA ALA A 413 8.25 4.03 11.42
C ALA A 413 8.65 3.80 12.88
N ALA A 414 7.82 4.27 13.82
CA ALA A 414 8.07 4.06 15.23
C ALA A 414 7.97 2.57 15.57
N PRO A 415 8.95 2.00 16.31
CA PRO A 415 8.82 0.67 16.88
C PRO A 415 7.53 0.54 17.70
N ASP A 416 6.92 -0.64 17.68
CA ASP A 416 5.71 -0.86 18.46
C ASP A 416 6.05 -1.20 19.92
N PHE A 417 6.49 -0.18 20.67
CA PHE A 417 6.87 -0.31 22.07
C PHE A 417 5.82 -1.03 22.89
N ALA A 418 6.24 -1.98 23.72
CA ALA A 418 5.41 -2.61 24.75
C ALA A 418 5.58 -1.85 26.07
N PHE A 419 4.49 -1.51 26.73
CA PHE A 419 4.49 -0.76 27.98
C PHE A 419 4.23 -1.67 29.18
N ALA A 420 4.59 -1.19 30.38
CA ALA A 420 4.48 -1.97 31.61
C ALA A 420 3.05 -2.34 32.01
N ASP A 421 2.06 -1.59 31.52
CA ASP A 421 0.61 -1.86 31.72
C ASP A 421 0.06 -2.93 30.75
N GLY A 422 0.89 -3.47 29.87
CA GLY A 422 0.54 -4.47 28.87
C GLY A 422 0.02 -3.90 27.56
N THR A 423 -0.14 -2.58 27.43
CA THR A 423 -0.51 -1.94 26.17
C THR A 423 0.70 -1.78 25.23
N ARG A 424 0.41 -1.46 23.97
CA ARG A 424 1.44 -1.24 22.95
C ARG A 424 1.21 0.10 22.25
N LEU A 425 2.29 0.64 21.65
CA LEU A 425 2.26 1.95 20.99
C LEU A 425 1.10 2.09 19.99
N GLY A 426 0.84 1.08 19.15
CA GLY A 426 -0.21 1.16 18.14
C GLY A 426 -1.60 1.38 18.71
N GLU A 427 -1.86 0.96 19.95
CA GLU A 427 -3.14 1.17 20.64
C GLU A 427 -3.33 2.63 21.08
N HIS A 428 -2.26 3.39 21.22
CA HIS A 428 -2.28 4.81 21.60
C HIS A 428 -2.29 5.78 20.41
N LEU A 429 -2.32 5.28 19.17
CA LEU A 429 -2.33 6.09 17.94
C LEU A 429 -3.69 6.01 17.19
N GLN A 430 -4.73 5.44 17.81
CA GLN A 430 -6.01 5.17 17.16
C GLN A 430 -6.84 6.43 16.88
N ASP A 431 -6.57 7.51 17.57
CA ASP A 431 -7.27 8.81 17.40
C ASP A 431 -6.72 9.66 16.23
N GLY A 432 -5.63 9.20 15.59
CA GLY A 432 -5.01 9.89 14.46
C GLY A 432 -4.26 11.17 14.81
N LYS A 433 -3.95 11.40 16.09
CA LYS A 433 -3.11 12.52 16.55
C LYS A 433 -1.62 12.14 16.55
N GLY A 434 -0.76 13.16 16.67
CA GLY A 434 0.63 12.95 17.06
C GLY A 434 0.76 12.47 18.50
N LEU A 435 1.87 11.86 18.85
CA LEU A 435 2.12 11.35 20.20
C LEU A 435 3.55 11.69 20.63
N LEU A 436 3.71 12.31 21.80
CA LEU A 436 4.99 12.40 22.50
C LEU A 436 5.05 11.28 23.54
N LEU A 437 6.00 10.37 23.38
CA LEU A 437 6.37 9.40 24.42
C LEU A 437 7.39 10.03 25.35
N ASP A 438 7.04 10.15 26.63
CA ASP A 438 7.92 10.52 27.71
C ASP A 438 8.32 9.23 28.46
N LEU A 439 9.49 8.69 28.11
CA LEU A 439 10.01 7.42 28.65
C LEU A 439 10.92 7.64 29.88
N ALA A 440 11.16 8.90 30.26
CA ALA A 440 12.01 9.31 31.39
C ALA A 440 11.25 9.98 32.54
N GLU A 441 9.92 10.08 32.46
CA GLU A 441 9.07 10.86 33.40
C GLU A 441 9.51 12.34 33.52
N SER A 442 9.96 12.93 32.37
CA SER A 442 10.50 14.28 32.30
C SER A 442 9.40 15.34 32.30
N ALA A 443 9.39 16.22 33.32
CA ALA A 443 8.48 17.36 33.35
C ALA A 443 8.73 18.31 32.18
N ASP A 444 9.98 18.51 31.78
CA ASP A 444 10.40 19.43 30.73
C ASP A 444 9.85 19.01 29.34
N LEU A 445 9.86 17.68 29.06
CA LEU A 445 9.24 17.16 27.82
C LEU A 445 7.76 17.46 27.76
N ARG A 446 7.03 17.23 28.85
CA ARG A 446 5.59 17.49 28.95
C ARG A 446 5.24 18.98 28.87
N GLU A 447 6.02 19.82 29.56
CA GLU A 447 5.86 21.28 29.52
C GLU A 447 6.09 21.81 28.11
N THR A 448 7.16 21.39 27.43
CA THR A 448 7.46 21.77 26.04
C THR A 448 6.32 21.42 25.10
N ALA A 449 5.70 20.25 25.25
CA ALA A 449 4.60 19.81 24.37
C ALA A 449 3.22 20.39 24.72
N SER A 450 3.07 21.04 25.87
CA SER A 450 1.77 21.47 26.41
C SER A 450 0.98 22.39 25.47
N GLY A 451 1.68 23.25 24.71
CA GLY A 451 1.06 24.14 23.71
C GLY A 451 0.46 23.41 22.49
N TRP A 452 0.65 22.10 22.34
CA TRP A 452 0.12 21.30 21.23
C TRP A 452 -0.85 20.22 21.69
N ALA A 453 -1.38 20.27 22.92
CA ALA A 453 -2.21 19.23 23.52
C ALA A 453 -3.51 18.91 22.75
N ASP A 454 -4.00 19.83 21.91
CA ASP A 454 -5.16 19.63 21.04
C ASP A 454 -4.87 18.65 19.86
N ARG A 455 -3.60 18.47 19.48
CA ARG A 455 -3.14 17.67 18.31
C ARG A 455 -1.98 16.72 18.56
N VAL A 456 -1.33 16.79 19.72
CA VAL A 456 -0.29 15.89 20.18
C VAL A 456 -0.64 15.39 21.58
N GLY A 457 -0.89 14.08 21.68
CA GLY A 457 -1.05 13.41 22.97
C GLY A 457 0.31 13.27 23.67
N VAL A 458 0.29 13.13 24.99
CA VAL A 458 1.50 12.79 25.76
C VAL A 458 1.25 11.49 26.51
N LEU A 459 2.13 10.51 26.35
CA LEU A 459 2.12 9.24 27.07
C LEU A 459 3.40 9.11 27.87
N THR A 460 3.25 9.08 29.21
CA THR A 460 4.37 8.78 30.11
C THR A 460 4.37 7.26 30.37
N ALA A 461 5.44 6.57 30.00
CA ALA A 461 5.53 5.13 30.15
C ALA A 461 6.97 4.73 30.41
N LYS A 462 7.18 3.61 31.12
CA LYS A 462 8.49 3.00 31.25
C LYS A 462 8.70 1.99 30.14
N SER A 463 9.80 2.11 29.43
CA SER A 463 10.23 1.16 28.40
C SER A 463 11.72 0.85 28.59
N GLU A 464 12.15 -0.30 28.12
CA GLU A 464 13.56 -0.74 28.22
C GLU A 464 14.54 -0.17 27.16
N PRO A 465 14.11 0.52 26.07
CA PRO A 465 15.08 1.08 25.14
C PRO A 465 15.86 2.25 25.76
N ALA A 466 17.03 2.52 25.21
CA ALA A 466 17.88 3.67 25.57
C ALA A 466 17.19 5.04 25.33
N LEU A 467 16.04 5.04 24.66
CA LEU A 467 15.26 6.24 24.38
C LEU A 467 14.59 6.80 25.63
N THR A 468 14.66 8.09 25.79
CA THR A 468 14.01 8.84 26.88
C THR A 468 12.85 9.71 26.42
N GLY A 469 12.81 10.09 25.13
CA GLY A 469 11.73 10.83 24.53
C GLY A 469 11.59 10.55 23.03
N VAL A 470 10.35 10.44 22.53
CA VAL A 470 10.06 10.21 21.10
C VAL A 470 8.82 10.98 20.68
N LEU A 471 8.94 11.84 19.67
CA LEU A 471 7.80 12.50 19.03
C LEU A 471 7.39 11.72 17.77
N ILE A 472 6.16 11.25 17.73
CA ILE A 472 5.59 10.42 16.66
C ILE A 472 4.51 11.22 15.94
N ARG A 473 4.56 11.24 14.61
CA ARG A 473 3.55 11.88 13.76
C ARG A 473 2.28 11.02 13.67
N PRO A 474 1.14 11.59 13.23
CA PRO A 474 -0.12 10.84 13.04
C PRO A 474 -0.03 9.63 12.12
N ASP A 475 0.92 9.64 11.16
CA ASP A 475 1.21 8.53 10.25
C ASP A 475 2.15 7.47 10.86
N GLY A 476 2.50 7.62 12.15
CA GLY A 476 3.34 6.68 12.89
C GLY A 476 4.83 6.78 12.62
N HIS A 477 5.30 7.85 11.98
CA HIS A 477 6.74 8.06 11.76
C HIS A 477 7.34 8.96 12.84
N ILE A 478 8.60 8.67 13.20
CA ILE A 478 9.34 9.43 14.21
C ILE A 478 9.75 10.78 13.63
N ALA A 479 9.30 11.86 14.27
CA ALA A 479 9.67 13.22 13.95
C ALA A 479 10.89 13.71 14.72
N TRP A 480 11.08 13.20 15.95
CA TRP A 480 12.18 13.52 16.85
C TRP A 480 12.35 12.41 17.89
N ALA A 481 13.58 12.21 18.36
CA ALA A 481 13.88 11.29 19.46
C ALA A 481 15.11 11.75 20.23
N THR A 482 15.22 11.33 21.51
CA THR A 482 16.36 11.59 22.39
C THR A 482 16.65 10.41 23.32
N GLU A 483 17.93 10.27 23.72
CA GLU A 483 18.41 9.25 24.68
C GLU A 483 18.83 9.87 26.00
N ASP A 484 19.03 11.18 26.09
CA ASP A 484 19.60 11.88 27.25
C ASP A 484 18.56 12.58 28.15
N GLY A 485 17.27 12.50 27.81
CA GLY A 485 16.19 13.16 28.54
C GLY A 485 16.05 14.66 28.23
N GLY A 486 16.87 15.19 27.34
CA GLY A 486 16.83 16.59 26.93
C GLY A 486 15.68 16.92 26.00
N THR A 487 15.33 18.21 25.91
CA THR A 487 14.28 18.75 25.01
C THR A 487 14.87 19.40 23.77
N ALA A 488 16.18 19.29 23.54
CA ALA A 488 16.84 19.92 22.41
C ALA A 488 16.18 19.46 21.07
N GLY A 489 15.76 20.43 20.27
CA GLY A 489 15.08 20.19 18.99
C GLY A 489 13.61 19.76 19.06
N LEU A 490 13.05 19.43 20.23
CA LEU A 490 11.66 18.99 20.37
C LEU A 490 10.67 20.11 19.94
N GLU A 491 10.85 21.32 20.43
CA GLU A 491 10.00 22.45 20.06
C GLU A 491 10.06 22.75 18.55
N ALA A 492 11.25 22.70 17.97
CA ALA A 492 11.44 22.88 16.54
C ALA A 492 10.71 21.79 15.73
N ALA A 493 10.76 20.53 16.18
CA ALA A 493 10.03 19.43 15.55
C ALA A 493 8.51 19.58 15.70
N LEU A 494 8.03 20.02 16.88
CA LEU A 494 6.61 20.32 17.11
C LEU A 494 6.12 21.43 16.16
N ARG A 495 6.84 22.53 16.05
CA ARG A 495 6.51 23.64 15.12
C ARG A 495 6.55 23.18 13.66
N ARG A 496 7.57 22.41 13.26
CA ARG A 496 7.73 21.90 11.90
C ARG A 496 6.58 21.01 11.44
N TRP A 497 6.05 20.17 12.32
CA TRP A 497 5.06 19.17 11.96
C TRP A 497 3.64 19.50 12.38
N PHE A 498 3.49 20.26 13.44
CA PHE A 498 2.18 20.54 14.04
C PHE A 498 1.85 22.04 14.05
N GLY A 499 2.71 22.90 13.55
CA GLY A 499 2.52 24.36 13.51
C GLY A 499 2.74 25.03 14.85
N GLU A 500 2.28 26.30 14.95
CA GLU A 500 2.47 27.08 16.16
C GLU A 500 1.66 26.51 17.35
N PRO A 501 2.14 26.69 18.60
CA PRO A 501 1.38 26.30 19.79
C PRO A 501 0.02 27.03 19.86
N ALA A 502 -0.97 26.41 20.52
CA ALA A 502 -2.31 26.98 20.71
C ALA A 502 -2.34 28.14 21.73
#